data_8cea4a90c2ec8339e7cd237c983d28c1
#
_entry.id   8cea4a90c2ec8339e7cd237c983d28c1
#
_cell.length_a   1.000
_cell.length_b   1.000
_cell.length_c   1.000
_cell.angle_alpha   90.00
_cell.angle_beta   90.00
_cell.angle_gamma   90.00
#
_symmetry.space_group_name_H-M   'P 1'
#
loop_
_entity.id
_entity.type
_entity.pdbx_description
1 polymer ?
#
loop_
_entity_poly.entity_id
_entity_poly.type
_entity_poly.pdbx_seq_one_letter_code
_entity_poly.pdbx_strand_id
1 'polypeptide(L)'
;MKRLFLPVILIAALCACAAAPQSTVPQLSAAPSAAPTPDSALTLEQKVGQLFIVRPDALDLTLAQETINDAKADGVTELTDAMRDALRTYPVGGICQFGKNITDPAQIKRFNDDLQAASQTPLFITVDEEGGRVSRLANNPAFDLPQYKNGTINDAHAMGQDIGGYLKQYGFNMDFAPVADVNTNPDNPVIGDRAFSSDAETAAQMVAEAAQGLRENGILPTLKHFPGHGDTKEDSHTALAVTHKTLAELQDCEFLPFAADSGLHAVMVGHIAAPNVTGDMTPATLSPVLVGLVPDAENTLIVTDSLAMEAITAAYTPGEAAVLALQSGCDVLLMPDGLPEAYNAVLQAVKDGTISEEQLDRSVDKILRYKAVFAG
;
A
#
# COMPACT_ATOMS: atom_id res chain seq x y z
N MET A 1 11.48 87.02 36.11
CA MET A 1 12.16 85.96 35.31
C MET A 1 12.64 84.87 36.28
N LYS A 2 11.83 83.81 36.45
CA LYS A 2 12.21 82.68 37.24
C LYS A 2 11.91 81.45 36.36
N ARG A 3 12.95 80.73 35.97
CA ARG A 3 12.82 79.49 35.18
C ARG A 3 12.55 78.36 36.16
N LEU A 4 11.46 77.62 35.95
CA LEU A 4 11.05 76.45 36.73
C LEU A 4 11.60 75.22 35.99
N PHE A 5 12.48 74.45 36.58
CA PHE A 5 12.93 73.15 36.10
C PHE A 5 12.00 72.07 36.66
N LEU A 6 11.37 71.28 35.78
CA LEU A 6 10.60 70.10 36.15
C LEU A 6 11.46 68.85 35.91
N PRO A 7 11.58 67.92 36.89
CA PRO A 7 12.34 66.71 36.66
C PRO A 7 11.45 65.68 35.89
N VAL A 8 12.02 65.09 34.89
CA VAL A 8 11.42 63.97 34.15
C VAL A 8 11.69 62.69 34.96
N ILE A 9 10.63 62.06 35.43
CA ILE A 9 10.70 60.74 36.06
C ILE A 9 10.60 59.69 34.97
N LEU A 10 11.66 58.89 34.78
CA LEU A 10 11.72 57.75 33.86
C LEU A 10 11.15 56.52 34.56
N ILE A 11 9.93 56.11 34.18
CA ILE A 11 9.32 54.88 34.66
C ILE A 11 9.81 53.74 33.74
N ALA A 12 10.69 52.89 34.26
CA ALA A 12 11.07 51.64 33.59
C ALA A 12 9.94 50.61 33.79
N ALA A 13 9.20 50.31 32.75
CA ALA A 13 8.25 49.18 32.73
C ALA A 13 9.02 47.88 32.54
N LEU A 14 9.10 47.07 33.57
CA LEU A 14 9.53 45.67 33.46
C LEU A 14 8.44 44.86 32.75
N CYS A 15 8.61 44.54 31.49
CA CYS A 15 7.83 43.50 30.82
C CYS A 15 8.30 42.13 31.33
N ALA A 16 7.52 41.52 32.23
CA ALA A 16 7.65 40.10 32.53
C ALA A 16 7.06 39.29 31.36
N CYS A 17 7.92 38.74 30.50
CA CYS A 17 7.51 37.71 29.54
C CYS A 17 7.20 36.43 30.32
N ALA A 18 5.90 36.13 30.49
CA ALA A 18 5.46 34.79 30.87
C ALA A 18 5.74 33.84 29.71
N ALA A 19 6.67 32.91 29.89
CA ALA A 19 6.92 31.83 28.95
C ALA A 19 5.66 30.93 28.95
N ALA A 20 5.05 30.75 27.78
CA ALA A 20 4.04 29.75 27.57
C ALA A 20 4.65 28.34 27.76
N PRO A 21 3.92 27.36 28.28
CA PRO A 21 4.42 26.00 28.41
C PRO A 21 4.69 25.44 27.00
N GLN A 22 5.93 25.10 26.71
CA GLN A 22 6.29 24.33 25.52
C GLN A 22 5.67 22.94 25.66
N SER A 23 4.72 22.65 24.82
CA SER A 23 4.20 21.32 24.54
C SER A 23 5.37 20.49 24.00
N THR A 24 5.92 19.61 24.83
CA THR A 24 6.90 18.62 24.38
C THR A 24 6.14 17.57 23.59
N VAL A 25 6.09 17.74 22.26
CA VAL A 25 5.81 16.65 21.33
C VAL A 25 6.92 15.62 21.56
N PRO A 26 6.60 14.34 21.83
CA PRO A 26 7.63 13.31 21.86
C PRO A 26 8.25 13.22 20.46
N GLN A 27 9.47 13.67 20.33
CA GLN A 27 10.29 13.41 19.15
C GLN A 27 10.49 11.90 19.11
N LEU A 28 9.77 11.21 18.20
CA LEU A 28 10.08 9.83 17.88
C LEU A 28 11.53 9.79 17.42
N SER A 29 12.37 9.29 18.33
CA SER A 29 13.79 9.03 18.13
C SER A 29 13.95 8.27 16.82
N ALA A 30 14.97 8.68 16.06
CA ALA A 30 15.44 8.00 14.86
C ALA A 30 15.34 6.48 15.01
N ALA A 31 14.90 5.83 13.92
CA ALA A 31 14.72 4.39 13.82
C ALA A 31 15.85 3.63 14.53
N PRO A 32 15.55 2.58 15.30
CA PRO A 32 16.61 1.75 15.85
C PRO A 32 17.37 1.11 14.70
N SER A 33 18.62 1.54 14.52
CA SER A 33 19.61 0.80 13.77
C SER A 33 19.96 -0.47 14.57
N ALA A 34 19.14 -1.49 14.37
CA ALA A 34 19.50 -2.85 14.70
C ALA A 34 19.29 -3.66 13.42
N ALA A 35 20.37 -3.77 12.64
CA ALA A 35 20.46 -4.83 11.64
C ALA A 35 20.18 -6.17 12.36
N PRO A 36 19.39 -7.07 11.73
CA PRO A 36 19.25 -8.42 12.26
C PRO A 36 20.62 -9.06 12.40
N THR A 37 20.86 -9.71 13.53
CA THR A 37 22.09 -10.48 13.77
C THR A 37 22.30 -11.49 12.63
N PRO A 38 23.52 -11.63 12.09
CA PRO A 38 23.79 -12.43 10.90
C PRO A 38 23.86 -13.93 11.24
N ASP A 39 22.71 -14.58 11.50
CA ASP A 39 22.70 -16.04 11.68
C ASP A 39 21.60 -16.78 10.90
N SER A 40 20.89 -16.12 9.97
CA SER A 40 20.16 -16.77 8.88
C SER A 40 19.91 -15.81 7.74
N ALA A 41 20.91 -15.58 6.88
CA ALA A 41 20.67 -14.94 5.61
C ALA A 41 19.61 -15.77 4.83
N LEU A 42 18.56 -15.12 4.32
CA LEU A 42 17.54 -15.78 3.47
C LEU A 42 18.22 -16.42 2.26
N THR A 43 17.80 -17.62 1.88
CA THR A 43 18.23 -18.23 0.60
C THR A 43 17.71 -17.41 -0.57
N LEU A 44 18.24 -17.63 -1.76
CA LEU A 44 17.76 -16.96 -2.98
C LEU A 44 16.26 -17.22 -3.19
N GLU A 45 15.81 -18.44 -3.00
CA GLU A 45 14.42 -18.84 -3.10
C GLU A 45 13.54 -18.12 -2.08
N GLN A 46 14.02 -17.95 -0.85
CA GLN A 46 13.31 -17.19 0.18
C GLN A 46 13.26 -15.69 -0.15
N LYS A 47 14.36 -15.11 -0.62
CA LYS A 47 14.41 -13.71 -1.07
C LYS A 47 13.41 -13.45 -2.19
N VAL A 48 13.38 -14.29 -3.21
CA VAL A 48 12.42 -14.19 -4.31
C VAL A 48 10.99 -14.32 -3.79
N GLY A 49 10.73 -15.24 -2.88
CA GLY A 49 9.41 -15.41 -2.27
C GLY A 49 8.92 -14.15 -1.56
N GLN A 50 9.81 -13.41 -0.86
CA GLN A 50 9.43 -12.19 -0.15
C GLN A 50 8.85 -11.10 -1.06
N LEU A 51 9.13 -11.13 -2.34
CA LEU A 51 8.61 -10.17 -3.31
C LEU A 51 7.12 -10.37 -3.62
N PHE A 52 6.50 -11.49 -3.26
CA PHE A 52 5.15 -11.84 -3.65
C PHE A 52 4.14 -11.67 -2.51
N ILE A 53 3.03 -10.97 -2.78
CA ILE A 53 1.79 -11.03 -2.01
C ILE A 53 0.75 -11.71 -2.88
N VAL A 54 0.14 -12.79 -2.38
CA VAL A 54 -0.80 -13.62 -3.15
C VAL A 54 -2.13 -13.79 -2.45
N ARG A 55 -3.18 -14.18 -3.17
CA ARG A 55 -4.42 -14.65 -2.57
C ARG A 55 -4.17 -15.97 -1.85
N PRO A 56 -4.85 -16.28 -0.73
CA PRO A 56 -4.70 -17.58 -0.09
C PRO A 56 -5.06 -18.74 -1.03
N ASP A 57 -6.05 -18.55 -1.92
CA ASP A 57 -6.44 -19.53 -2.94
C ASP A 57 -5.27 -19.93 -3.86
N ALA A 58 -4.32 -19.02 -4.13
CA ALA A 58 -3.15 -19.32 -4.96
C ALA A 58 -2.14 -20.28 -4.30
N LEU A 59 -2.29 -20.55 -2.99
CA LEU A 59 -1.53 -21.57 -2.28
C LEU A 59 -2.13 -22.97 -2.44
N ASP A 60 -3.37 -23.09 -2.86
CA ASP A 60 -3.93 -24.36 -3.31
C ASP A 60 -3.60 -24.57 -4.79
N LEU A 61 -2.45 -25.20 -5.05
CA LEU A 61 -1.93 -25.43 -6.39
C LEU A 61 -2.80 -26.35 -7.26
N THR A 62 -3.89 -26.88 -6.71
CA THR A 62 -4.85 -27.70 -7.47
C THR A 62 -5.98 -26.89 -8.07
N LEU A 63 -6.16 -25.65 -7.61
CA LEU A 63 -7.18 -24.75 -8.17
C LEU A 63 -6.77 -24.19 -9.52
N ALA A 64 -7.75 -24.11 -10.43
CA ALA A 64 -7.55 -23.42 -11.70
C ALA A 64 -7.44 -21.90 -11.47
N GLN A 65 -6.62 -21.23 -12.26
CA GLN A 65 -6.38 -19.79 -12.12
C GLN A 65 -7.67 -18.96 -12.26
N GLU A 66 -8.60 -19.39 -13.13
CA GLU A 66 -9.91 -18.76 -13.29
C GLU A 66 -10.72 -18.81 -11.96
N THR A 67 -10.66 -19.93 -11.23
CA THR A 67 -11.32 -20.06 -9.92
C THR A 67 -10.67 -19.16 -8.88
N ILE A 68 -9.33 -19.07 -8.88
CA ILE A 68 -8.58 -18.17 -7.98
C ILE A 68 -9.01 -16.72 -8.23
N ASN A 69 -9.15 -16.32 -9.49
CA ASN A 69 -9.48 -14.95 -9.88
C ASN A 69 -10.97 -14.62 -9.77
N ASP A 70 -11.87 -15.61 -9.79
CA ASP A 70 -13.29 -15.37 -9.65
C ASP A 70 -13.68 -14.96 -8.21
N ALA A 71 -14.13 -13.72 -8.05
CA ALA A 71 -14.59 -13.20 -6.77
C ALA A 71 -15.89 -13.86 -6.26
N LYS A 72 -16.62 -14.60 -7.12
CA LYS A 72 -17.87 -15.30 -6.79
C LYS A 72 -17.67 -16.78 -6.51
N ALA A 73 -16.51 -17.34 -6.83
CA ALA A 73 -16.19 -18.71 -6.48
C ALA A 73 -16.02 -18.85 -4.95
N ASP A 74 -16.21 -20.07 -4.46
CA ASP A 74 -15.89 -20.39 -3.08
C ASP A 74 -14.37 -20.18 -2.86
N GLY A 75 -14.03 -19.43 -1.82
CA GLY A 75 -12.64 -19.17 -1.44
C GLY A 75 -12.16 -20.13 -0.35
N VAL A 76 -10.85 -20.29 -0.25
CA VAL A 76 -10.27 -21.00 0.91
C VAL A 76 -10.43 -20.15 2.17
N THR A 77 -10.87 -20.78 3.26
CA THR A 77 -11.19 -20.10 4.53
C THR A 77 -10.39 -20.65 5.72
N GLU A 78 -9.50 -21.61 5.46
CA GLU A 78 -8.62 -22.22 6.45
C GLU A 78 -7.32 -22.69 5.78
N LEU A 79 -6.25 -22.83 6.57
CA LEU A 79 -4.95 -23.27 6.09
C LEU A 79 -4.89 -24.80 6.03
N THR A 80 -4.86 -25.36 4.82
CA THR A 80 -4.74 -26.80 4.58
C THR A 80 -3.27 -27.26 4.59
N ASP A 81 -3.04 -28.58 4.69
CA ASP A 81 -1.69 -29.14 4.60
C ASP A 81 -1.07 -28.91 3.21
N ALA A 82 -1.86 -28.96 2.14
CA ALA A 82 -1.40 -28.64 0.79
C ALA A 82 -0.90 -27.19 0.67
N MET A 83 -1.60 -26.24 1.28
CA MET A 83 -1.16 -24.83 1.32
C MET A 83 0.10 -24.65 2.18
N ARG A 84 0.26 -25.42 3.27
CA ARG A 84 1.51 -25.42 4.05
C ARG A 84 2.70 -25.93 3.22
N ASP A 85 2.48 -26.92 2.36
CA ASP A 85 3.50 -27.43 1.43
C ASP A 85 3.82 -26.39 0.35
N ALA A 86 2.80 -25.70 -0.16
CA ALA A 86 2.98 -24.60 -1.10
C ALA A 86 3.79 -23.44 -0.50
N LEU A 87 3.52 -23.04 0.76
CA LEU A 87 4.30 -22.00 1.46
C LEU A 87 5.77 -22.41 1.67
N ARG A 88 6.07 -23.70 1.80
CA ARG A 88 7.46 -24.17 1.85
C ARG A 88 8.15 -24.10 0.49
N THR A 89 7.40 -24.37 -0.58
CA THR A 89 7.92 -24.36 -1.96
C THR A 89 8.05 -22.94 -2.52
N TYR A 90 7.06 -22.10 -2.23
CA TYR A 90 6.96 -20.71 -2.61
C TYR A 90 6.82 -19.85 -1.34
N PRO A 91 7.93 -19.49 -0.67
CA PRO A 91 7.91 -18.80 0.62
C PRO A 91 7.52 -17.33 0.46
N VAL A 92 6.26 -17.08 0.07
CA VAL A 92 5.71 -15.75 -0.26
C VAL A 92 5.85 -14.76 0.89
N GLY A 93 5.97 -13.48 0.55
CA GLY A 93 6.12 -12.39 1.50
C GLY A 93 4.81 -11.93 2.14
N GLY A 94 3.65 -12.28 1.56
CA GLY A 94 2.37 -11.89 2.13
C GLY A 94 1.16 -12.57 1.51
N ILE A 95 0.03 -12.37 2.17
CA ILE A 95 -1.29 -12.89 1.78
C ILE A 95 -2.28 -11.75 1.73
N CYS A 96 -3.02 -11.64 0.62
CA CYS A 96 -4.13 -10.71 0.46
C CYS A 96 -5.47 -11.42 0.60
N GLN A 97 -6.20 -11.13 1.67
CA GLN A 97 -7.53 -11.70 1.91
C GLN A 97 -8.60 -10.97 1.08
N PHE A 98 -9.51 -11.74 0.51
CA PHE A 98 -10.67 -11.23 -0.23
C PHE A 98 -11.97 -11.60 0.48
N GLY A 99 -13.08 -10.96 0.11
CA GLY A 99 -14.39 -11.24 0.71
C GLY A 99 -14.76 -12.73 0.71
N LYS A 100 -14.38 -13.48 -0.33
CA LYS A 100 -14.62 -14.92 -0.42
C LYS A 100 -13.83 -15.77 0.59
N ASN A 101 -12.77 -15.20 1.19
CA ASN A 101 -11.94 -15.85 2.20
C ASN A 101 -12.36 -15.49 3.64
N ILE A 102 -13.34 -14.60 3.80
CA ILE A 102 -13.74 -14.01 5.08
C ILE A 102 -15.19 -14.39 5.37
N THR A 103 -15.43 -15.30 6.29
CA THR A 103 -16.78 -15.73 6.66
C THR A 103 -17.31 -15.06 7.91
N ASP A 104 -16.49 -14.99 8.96
CA ASP A 104 -16.83 -14.39 10.25
C ASP A 104 -15.58 -13.96 11.03
N PRO A 105 -15.72 -13.17 12.12
CA PRO A 105 -14.61 -12.66 12.92
C PRO A 105 -13.68 -13.73 13.48
N ALA A 106 -14.23 -14.85 13.95
CA ALA A 106 -13.42 -15.92 14.57
C ALA A 106 -12.65 -16.74 13.51
N GLN A 107 -13.28 -16.95 12.36
CA GLN A 107 -12.67 -17.65 11.23
C GLN A 107 -11.47 -16.87 10.70
N ILE A 108 -11.65 -15.59 10.33
CA ILE A 108 -10.57 -14.81 9.70
C ILE A 108 -9.39 -14.61 10.65
N LYS A 109 -9.66 -14.35 11.93
CA LYS A 109 -8.59 -14.24 12.93
C LYS A 109 -7.77 -15.52 13.01
N ARG A 110 -8.42 -16.66 13.11
CA ARG A 110 -7.76 -17.96 13.17
C ARG A 110 -6.98 -18.25 11.88
N PHE A 111 -7.55 -17.97 10.72
CA PHE A 111 -6.92 -18.20 9.44
C PHE A 111 -5.64 -17.36 9.28
N ASN A 112 -5.68 -16.07 9.63
CA ASN A 112 -4.52 -15.19 9.61
C ASN A 112 -3.42 -15.63 10.59
N ASP A 113 -3.80 -16.05 11.82
CA ASP A 113 -2.85 -16.57 12.80
C ASP A 113 -2.18 -17.88 12.31
N ASP A 114 -2.94 -18.79 11.71
CA ASP A 114 -2.43 -20.04 11.17
C ASP A 114 -1.47 -19.81 9.99
N LEU A 115 -1.76 -18.85 9.12
CA LEU A 115 -0.87 -18.43 8.01
C LEU A 115 0.44 -17.86 8.56
N GLN A 116 0.38 -16.94 9.52
CA GLN A 116 1.57 -16.39 10.17
C GLN A 116 2.41 -17.48 10.83
N ALA A 117 1.78 -18.41 11.56
CA ALA A 117 2.47 -19.51 12.24
C ALA A 117 3.11 -20.52 11.28
N ALA A 118 2.59 -20.65 10.05
CA ALA A 118 3.11 -21.56 9.04
C ALA A 118 4.28 -20.98 8.25
N SER A 119 4.44 -19.67 8.21
CA SER A 119 5.51 -19.01 7.47
C SER A 119 6.80 -18.93 8.29
N GLN A 120 7.95 -19.08 7.63
CA GLN A 120 9.27 -18.93 8.24
C GLN A 120 9.66 -17.45 8.46
N THR A 121 9.12 -16.58 7.64
CA THR A 121 9.31 -15.12 7.70
C THR A 121 7.98 -14.46 7.97
N PRO A 122 7.87 -13.42 8.81
CA PRO A 122 6.62 -12.71 9.01
C PRO A 122 5.94 -12.37 7.69
N LEU A 123 4.62 -12.56 7.59
CA LEU A 123 3.85 -12.25 6.40
C LEU A 123 3.24 -10.84 6.50
N PHE A 124 3.16 -10.13 5.40
CA PHE A 124 2.13 -9.13 5.26
C PHE A 124 0.77 -9.85 5.10
N ILE A 125 -0.14 -9.62 6.04
CA ILE A 125 -1.53 -10.05 5.93
C ILE A 125 -2.35 -8.81 5.59
N THR A 126 -2.85 -8.76 4.38
CA THR A 126 -3.42 -7.55 3.79
C THR A 126 -4.84 -7.76 3.26
N VAL A 127 -5.54 -6.65 3.07
CA VAL A 127 -6.92 -6.59 2.59
C VAL A 127 -7.17 -5.24 1.91
N ASP A 128 -8.25 -5.13 1.13
CA ASP A 128 -8.81 -3.85 0.70
C ASP A 128 -9.93 -3.42 1.66
N GLU A 129 -9.63 -2.57 2.60
CA GLU A 129 -10.61 -2.04 3.56
C GLU A 129 -10.65 -0.52 3.46
N GLU A 130 -11.16 -0.01 2.31
CA GLU A 130 -11.13 1.43 1.98
C GLU A 130 -12.15 2.27 2.77
N GLY A 131 -13.09 1.59 3.45
CA GLY A 131 -14.12 2.23 4.27
C GLY A 131 -15.48 2.41 3.59
N GLY A 132 -15.56 2.46 2.25
CA GLY A 132 -16.80 2.63 1.50
C GLY A 132 -17.29 1.33 0.84
N ARG A 133 -17.65 1.44 -0.45
CA ARG A 133 -18.11 0.29 -1.24
C ARG A 133 -17.06 -0.81 -1.40
N VAL A 134 -15.79 -0.47 -1.21
CA VAL A 134 -14.68 -1.42 -1.17
C VAL A 134 -14.26 -1.60 0.29
N SER A 135 -14.85 -2.59 0.91
CA SER A 135 -14.53 -3.05 2.28
C SER A 135 -14.87 -4.52 2.37
N ARG A 136 -13.90 -5.35 2.74
CA ARG A 136 -14.10 -6.80 2.76
C ARG A 136 -14.67 -7.28 4.09
N LEU A 137 -14.36 -6.57 5.18
CA LEU A 137 -14.86 -6.87 6.52
C LEU A 137 -16.14 -6.06 6.81
N ALA A 138 -16.10 -4.73 6.69
CA ALA A 138 -17.23 -3.88 7.07
C ALA A 138 -18.48 -4.12 6.19
N ASN A 139 -18.31 -4.53 4.93
CA ASN A 139 -19.44 -4.91 4.07
C ASN A 139 -19.91 -6.37 4.24
N ASN A 140 -19.24 -7.18 5.07
CA ASN A 140 -19.68 -8.53 5.39
C ASN A 140 -20.65 -8.49 6.58
N PRO A 141 -21.91 -8.96 6.43
CA PRO A 141 -22.95 -8.87 7.47
C PRO A 141 -22.65 -9.70 8.73
N ALA A 142 -21.63 -10.56 8.72
CA ALA A 142 -21.19 -11.28 9.91
C ALA A 142 -20.40 -10.38 10.89
N PHE A 143 -20.02 -9.17 10.46
CA PHE A 143 -19.28 -8.20 11.26
C PHE A 143 -20.17 -7.01 11.63
N ASP A 144 -20.09 -6.58 12.87
CA ASP A 144 -20.74 -5.35 13.37
C ASP A 144 -19.68 -4.23 13.39
N LEU A 145 -19.37 -3.67 12.21
CA LEU A 145 -18.32 -2.69 12.02
C LEU A 145 -18.87 -1.37 11.45
N PRO A 146 -18.20 -0.24 11.73
CA PRO A 146 -18.57 1.05 11.18
C PRO A 146 -18.58 1.04 9.64
N GLN A 147 -19.59 1.70 9.07
CA GLN A 147 -19.70 1.91 7.63
C GLN A 147 -19.31 3.36 7.30
N TYR A 148 -18.42 3.53 6.33
CA TYR A 148 -17.96 4.83 5.89
C TYR A 148 -18.35 5.11 4.44
N LYS A 149 -18.28 6.39 4.08
CA LYS A 149 -18.46 6.83 2.69
C LYS A 149 -17.47 7.97 2.44
N ASN A 150 -16.36 7.67 1.78
CA ASN A 150 -15.19 8.53 1.69
C ASN A 150 -15.51 9.98 1.27
N GLY A 151 -16.27 10.19 0.21
CA GLY A 151 -16.64 11.54 -0.23
C GLY A 151 -17.49 12.37 0.75
N THR A 152 -17.86 11.85 1.93
CA THR A 152 -18.66 12.54 2.96
C THR A 152 -18.02 12.49 4.34
N ILE A 153 -16.79 12.00 4.46
CA ILE A 153 -16.07 11.89 5.73
C ILE A 153 -15.60 13.27 6.17
N ASN A 154 -15.87 13.62 7.44
CA ASN A 154 -15.40 14.85 8.07
C ASN A 154 -14.16 14.63 8.94
N ASP A 155 -13.80 13.37 9.22
CA ASP A 155 -12.67 12.98 10.06
C ASP A 155 -12.04 11.70 9.52
N ALA A 156 -11.12 11.88 8.58
CA ALA A 156 -10.39 10.79 7.95
C ALA A 156 -9.45 10.08 8.92
N HIS A 157 -8.91 10.81 9.91
CA HIS A 157 -8.07 10.22 10.95
C HIS A 157 -8.85 9.24 11.83
N ALA A 158 -10.05 9.64 12.30
CA ALA A 158 -10.89 8.74 13.08
C ALA A 158 -11.33 7.50 12.29
N MET A 159 -11.63 7.66 11.00
CA MET A 159 -11.90 6.52 10.12
C MET A 159 -10.70 5.58 10.07
N GLY A 160 -9.49 6.11 9.84
CA GLY A 160 -8.26 5.32 9.81
C GLY A 160 -7.99 4.61 11.15
N GLN A 161 -8.27 5.26 12.28
CA GLN A 161 -8.15 4.66 13.61
C GLN A 161 -9.13 3.50 13.81
N ASP A 162 -10.39 3.66 13.44
CA ASP A 162 -11.41 2.62 13.57
C ASP A 162 -11.07 1.41 12.68
N ILE A 163 -10.75 1.66 11.40
CA ILE A 163 -10.35 0.60 10.46
C ILE A 163 -9.09 -0.11 10.98
N GLY A 164 -8.05 0.63 11.33
CA GLY A 164 -6.82 0.07 11.85
C GLY A 164 -7.04 -0.78 13.11
N GLY A 165 -7.93 -0.32 14.00
CA GLY A 165 -8.28 -1.02 15.24
C GLY A 165 -8.87 -2.40 15.00
N TYR A 166 -9.90 -2.51 14.15
CA TYR A 166 -10.49 -3.83 13.89
C TYR A 166 -9.62 -4.69 12.97
N LEU A 167 -8.88 -4.13 12.02
CA LEU A 167 -7.93 -4.89 11.21
C LEU A 167 -6.87 -5.56 12.09
N LYS A 168 -6.28 -4.81 13.03
CA LYS A 168 -5.32 -5.37 14.00
C LYS A 168 -5.93 -6.48 14.85
N GLN A 169 -7.18 -6.31 15.29
CA GLN A 169 -7.91 -7.32 16.06
C GLN A 169 -8.03 -8.64 15.30
N TYR A 170 -8.21 -8.60 13.98
CA TYR A 170 -8.38 -9.79 13.14
C TYR A 170 -7.08 -10.30 12.51
N GLY A 171 -5.91 -9.76 12.94
CA GLY A 171 -4.60 -10.27 12.55
C GLY A 171 -4.08 -9.73 11.21
N PHE A 172 -4.66 -8.66 10.69
CA PHE A 172 -4.10 -7.91 9.56
C PHE A 172 -2.98 -6.97 10.05
N ASN A 173 -2.06 -6.64 9.15
CA ASN A 173 -0.94 -5.74 9.42
C ASN A 173 -0.64 -4.77 8.27
N MET A 174 -1.37 -4.87 7.16
CA MET A 174 -1.29 -3.98 6.02
C MET A 174 -2.67 -3.82 5.40
N ASP A 175 -3.00 -2.59 4.97
CA ASP A 175 -4.24 -2.29 4.27
C ASP A 175 -3.94 -1.64 2.93
N PHE A 176 -4.58 -2.11 1.86
CA PHE A 176 -4.55 -1.44 0.56
C PHE A 176 -5.52 -0.25 0.54
N ALA A 177 -5.28 0.65 1.48
CA ALA A 177 -5.95 1.93 1.70
C ALA A 177 -4.96 2.91 2.38
N PRO A 178 -5.20 4.22 2.28
CA PRO A 178 -6.34 4.91 1.65
C PRO A 178 -6.21 5.06 0.12
N VAL A 179 -7.37 5.33 -0.53
CA VAL A 179 -7.41 5.74 -1.93
C VAL A 179 -6.91 7.17 -2.05
N ALA A 180 -5.77 7.35 -2.72
CA ALA A 180 -5.09 8.62 -2.91
C ALA A 180 -5.44 9.29 -4.26
N ASP A 181 -6.35 8.68 -5.03
CA ASP A 181 -6.82 9.24 -6.28
C ASP A 181 -7.66 10.50 -6.05
N VAL A 182 -7.44 11.52 -6.88
CA VAL A 182 -8.24 12.75 -6.89
C VAL A 182 -9.34 12.61 -7.93
N ASN A 183 -10.63 12.62 -7.53
CA ASN A 183 -11.75 12.37 -8.44
C ASN A 183 -12.02 13.57 -9.36
N THR A 184 -11.11 13.87 -10.28
CA THR A 184 -11.20 15.00 -11.20
C THR A 184 -12.15 14.74 -12.38
N ASN A 185 -12.46 13.47 -12.67
CA ASN A 185 -13.47 13.09 -13.65
C ASN A 185 -14.74 12.58 -12.93
N PRO A 186 -15.84 13.35 -12.88
CA PRO A 186 -17.06 12.95 -12.22
C PRO A 186 -17.73 11.70 -12.84
N ASP A 187 -17.40 11.35 -14.08
CA ASP A 187 -17.90 10.19 -14.80
C ASP A 187 -16.96 8.97 -14.68
N ASN A 188 -15.95 9.04 -13.81
CA ASN A 188 -15.03 7.93 -13.58
C ASN A 188 -15.77 6.72 -13.00
N PRO A 189 -15.78 5.55 -13.70
CA PRO A 189 -16.56 4.39 -13.28
C PRO A 189 -15.92 3.61 -12.12
N VAL A 190 -14.60 3.80 -11.89
CA VAL A 190 -13.81 2.98 -10.98
C VAL A 190 -13.60 3.67 -9.63
N ILE A 191 -13.17 4.91 -9.65
CA ILE A 191 -12.84 5.67 -8.45
C ILE A 191 -14.09 6.31 -7.85
N GLY A 192 -14.66 7.31 -8.48
CA GLY A 192 -15.90 7.93 -8.02
C GLY A 192 -15.90 8.23 -6.52
N ASP A 193 -16.83 7.61 -5.81
CA ASP A 193 -17.04 7.77 -4.35
C ASP A 193 -16.01 7.04 -3.47
N ARG A 194 -15.03 6.34 -4.05
CA ARG A 194 -13.86 5.82 -3.31
C ARG A 194 -12.87 6.92 -2.95
N ALA A 195 -12.76 7.98 -3.79
CA ALA A 195 -11.90 9.12 -3.49
C ALA A 195 -12.46 9.97 -2.34
N PHE A 196 -11.59 10.58 -1.57
CA PHE A 196 -11.97 11.53 -0.53
C PHE A 196 -12.51 12.82 -1.11
N SER A 197 -11.92 13.34 -2.20
CA SER A 197 -12.29 14.62 -2.79
C SER A 197 -11.97 14.69 -4.29
N SER A 198 -12.59 15.66 -4.96
CA SER A 198 -12.19 16.12 -6.29
C SER A 198 -11.22 17.32 -6.23
N ASP A 199 -11.00 17.87 -5.04
CA ASP A 199 -10.00 18.89 -4.77
C ASP A 199 -8.73 18.24 -4.24
N ALA A 200 -7.61 18.48 -4.90
CA ALA A 200 -6.36 17.76 -4.64
C ALA A 200 -5.74 18.06 -3.27
N GLU A 201 -5.86 19.31 -2.78
CA GLU A 201 -5.34 19.68 -1.46
C GLU A 201 -6.18 19.03 -0.34
N THR A 202 -7.50 19.03 -0.49
CA THR A 202 -8.41 18.34 0.42
C THR A 202 -8.16 16.83 0.41
N ALA A 203 -8.01 16.21 -0.77
CA ALA A 203 -7.70 14.80 -0.88
C ALA A 203 -6.37 14.46 -0.20
N ALA A 204 -5.33 15.28 -0.42
CA ALA A 204 -4.01 15.12 0.17
C ALA A 204 -4.05 15.15 1.71
N GLN A 205 -4.76 16.12 2.29
CA GLN A 205 -4.94 16.19 3.74
C GLN A 205 -5.65 14.94 4.28
N MET A 206 -6.77 14.55 3.68
CA MET A 206 -7.58 13.42 4.16
C MET A 206 -6.84 12.08 4.02
N VAL A 207 -6.08 11.90 2.94
CA VAL A 207 -5.22 10.72 2.74
C VAL A 207 -4.17 10.62 3.83
N ALA A 208 -3.46 11.71 4.13
CA ALA A 208 -2.45 11.72 5.19
C ALA A 208 -3.05 11.43 6.58
N GLU A 209 -4.23 12.00 6.88
CA GLU A 209 -4.95 11.77 8.13
C GLU A 209 -5.42 10.31 8.26
N ALA A 210 -6.01 9.72 7.21
CA ALA A 210 -6.42 8.31 7.22
C ALA A 210 -5.23 7.36 7.37
N ALA A 211 -4.15 7.61 6.63
CA ALA A 211 -2.91 6.84 6.73
C ALA A 211 -2.29 6.92 8.13
N GLN A 212 -2.33 8.08 8.77
CA GLN A 212 -1.89 8.24 10.16
C GLN A 212 -2.74 7.38 11.11
N GLY A 213 -4.07 7.41 10.99
CA GLY A 213 -4.97 6.62 11.84
C GLY A 213 -4.73 5.11 11.73
N LEU A 214 -4.48 4.59 10.53
CA LEU A 214 -4.09 3.20 10.30
C LEU A 214 -2.77 2.86 11.01
N ARG A 215 -1.74 3.69 10.85
CA ARG A 215 -0.41 3.47 11.47
C ARG A 215 -0.45 3.47 12.99
N GLU A 216 -1.25 4.30 13.60
CA GLU A 216 -1.41 4.36 15.07
C GLU A 216 -1.90 3.04 15.67
N ASN A 217 -2.55 2.21 14.86
CA ASN A 217 -2.97 0.85 15.21
C ASN A 217 -1.99 -0.25 14.72
N GLY A 218 -0.84 0.13 14.15
CA GLY A 218 0.15 -0.81 13.64
C GLY A 218 -0.27 -1.49 12.33
N ILE A 219 -1.08 -0.80 11.51
CA ILE A 219 -1.44 -1.22 10.15
C ILE A 219 -0.63 -0.37 9.16
N LEU A 220 0.08 -1.02 8.24
CA LEU A 220 0.79 -0.36 7.15
C LEU A 220 -0.23 0.15 6.12
N PRO A 221 -0.39 1.47 5.93
CA PRO A 221 -1.24 2.01 4.88
C PRO A 221 -0.58 1.88 3.51
N THR A 222 -1.38 1.72 2.46
CA THR A 222 -0.92 1.68 1.07
C THR A 222 -1.70 2.69 0.25
N LEU A 223 -1.05 3.78 -0.13
CA LEU A 223 -1.65 4.84 -0.94
C LEU A 223 -1.82 4.35 -2.39
N LYS A 224 -3.01 4.50 -2.98
CA LYS A 224 -3.34 3.96 -4.30
C LYS A 224 -4.28 4.86 -5.11
N HIS A 225 -4.19 4.86 -6.43
CA HIS A 225 -3.37 4.09 -7.37
C HIS A 225 -2.42 5.04 -8.13
N PHE A 226 -1.14 5.02 -7.82
CA PHE A 226 -0.18 5.90 -8.49
C PHE A 226 -0.07 5.58 -9.99
N PRO A 227 0.02 6.52 -10.93
CA PRO A 227 0.19 7.96 -10.78
C PRO A 227 -1.10 8.78 -10.60
N GLY A 228 -2.25 8.15 -10.37
CA GLY A 228 -3.57 8.74 -10.20
C GLY A 228 -4.57 8.20 -11.21
N HIS A 229 -5.63 7.57 -10.69
CA HIS A 229 -6.69 6.93 -11.49
C HIS A 229 -7.95 7.81 -11.61
N GLY A 230 -8.00 8.95 -10.91
CA GLY A 230 -9.23 9.73 -10.74
C GLY A 230 -9.69 10.49 -11.99
N ASP A 231 -8.85 10.71 -13.00
CA ASP A 231 -9.21 11.37 -14.27
C ASP A 231 -9.50 10.39 -15.41
N THR A 232 -9.22 9.10 -15.23
CA THR A 232 -9.36 8.09 -16.28
C THR A 232 -10.83 7.82 -16.63
N LYS A 233 -11.06 7.23 -17.81
CA LYS A 233 -12.39 6.87 -18.30
C LYS A 233 -12.59 5.36 -18.38
N GLU A 234 -11.50 4.63 -18.45
CA GLU A 234 -11.48 3.19 -18.57
C GLU A 234 -11.31 2.54 -17.19
N ASP A 235 -11.91 1.36 -17.02
CA ASP A 235 -11.71 0.51 -15.86
C ASP A 235 -10.48 -0.39 -16.07
N SER A 236 -9.46 -0.22 -15.26
CA SER A 236 -8.22 -1.01 -15.33
C SER A 236 -8.41 -2.51 -15.05
N HIS A 237 -9.57 -2.92 -14.51
CA HIS A 237 -9.93 -4.34 -14.38
C HIS A 237 -10.30 -4.98 -15.71
N THR A 238 -10.72 -4.20 -16.71
CA THR A 238 -11.24 -4.69 -18.01
C THR A 238 -10.48 -4.15 -19.21
N ALA A 239 -9.67 -3.11 -19.04
CA ALA A 239 -8.86 -2.52 -20.09
C ALA A 239 -7.71 -1.69 -19.48
N LEU A 240 -6.71 -1.32 -20.28
CA LEU A 240 -5.66 -0.40 -19.84
C LEU A 240 -6.22 1.00 -19.65
N ALA A 241 -6.20 1.50 -18.43
CA ALA A 241 -6.57 2.88 -18.12
C ALA A 241 -5.51 3.86 -18.67
N VAL A 242 -5.95 5.04 -19.15
CA VAL A 242 -5.05 6.02 -19.75
C VAL A 242 -5.33 7.41 -19.16
N THR A 243 -4.27 8.07 -18.71
CA THR A 243 -4.28 9.51 -18.46
C THR A 243 -3.52 10.25 -19.55
N HIS A 244 -4.09 11.34 -20.06
CA HIS A 244 -3.45 12.20 -21.04
C HIS A 244 -2.82 13.46 -20.43
N LYS A 245 -2.73 13.51 -19.10
CA LYS A 245 -2.08 14.61 -18.40
C LYS A 245 -0.57 14.61 -18.65
N THR A 246 -0.02 15.81 -18.72
CA THR A 246 1.43 16.02 -18.72
C THR A 246 2.00 15.79 -17.33
N LEU A 247 3.31 15.62 -17.23
CA LEU A 247 3.97 15.48 -15.92
C LEU A 247 3.67 16.66 -14.99
N ALA A 248 3.65 17.89 -15.50
CA ALA A 248 3.34 19.08 -14.71
C ALA A 248 1.91 19.03 -14.15
N GLU A 249 0.93 18.63 -14.97
CA GLU A 249 -0.47 18.50 -14.54
C GLU A 249 -0.64 17.39 -13.49
N LEU A 250 0.08 16.27 -13.62
CA LEU A 250 0.09 15.20 -12.61
C LEU A 250 0.71 15.69 -11.30
N GLN A 251 1.81 16.43 -11.36
CA GLN A 251 2.47 16.99 -10.18
C GLN A 251 1.62 18.04 -9.46
N ASP A 252 0.87 18.85 -10.21
CA ASP A 252 0.01 19.91 -9.67
C ASP A 252 -1.29 19.35 -9.06
N CYS A 253 -1.65 18.08 -9.29
CA CYS A 253 -2.91 17.49 -8.85
C CYS A 253 -2.73 16.07 -8.29
N GLU A 254 -2.56 15.06 -9.16
CA GLU A 254 -2.62 13.65 -8.79
C GLU A 254 -1.53 13.21 -7.82
N PHE A 255 -0.34 13.83 -7.87
CA PHE A 255 0.78 13.46 -6.99
C PHE A 255 0.67 14.06 -5.59
N LEU A 256 -0.16 15.08 -5.38
CA LEU A 256 -0.27 15.77 -4.08
C LEU A 256 -0.67 14.81 -2.94
N PRO A 257 -1.68 13.92 -3.09
CA PRO A 257 -2.03 12.99 -2.03
C PRO A 257 -0.92 11.97 -1.69
N PHE A 258 -0.14 11.54 -2.69
CA PHE A 258 0.97 10.60 -2.46
C PHE A 258 2.17 11.24 -1.78
N ALA A 259 2.33 12.57 -1.89
CA ALA A 259 3.41 13.32 -1.27
C ALA A 259 3.06 13.90 0.11
N ALA A 260 1.78 13.88 0.50
CA ALA A 260 1.31 14.57 1.71
C ALA A 260 1.59 13.82 3.00
N ASP A 261 1.66 12.49 2.94
CA ASP A 261 1.93 11.67 4.12
C ASP A 261 3.43 11.53 4.39
N SER A 262 3.87 12.00 5.55
CA SER A 262 5.28 11.95 5.97
C SER A 262 5.64 10.70 6.80
N GLY A 263 4.68 9.83 7.08
CA GLY A 263 4.88 8.60 7.83
C GLY A 263 5.28 7.43 6.93
N LEU A 264 5.58 6.28 7.53
CA LEU A 264 5.81 5.06 6.75
C LEU A 264 4.51 4.61 6.08
N HIS A 265 4.56 4.47 4.77
CA HIS A 265 3.48 3.95 3.95
C HIS A 265 4.04 3.17 2.76
N ALA A 266 3.22 2.33 2.16
CA ALA A 266 3.46 1.77 0.84
C ALA A 266 2.74 2.60 -0.22
N VAL A 267 3.19 2.52 -1.47
CA VAL A 267 2.48 3.08 -2.63
C VAL A 267 2.17 1.95 -3.60
N MET A 268 0.89 1.81 -3.95
CA MET A 268 0.47 0.90 -5.01
C MET A 268 0.45 1.64 -6.34
N VAL A 269 1.25 1.11 -7.29
CA VAL A 269 1.29 1.62 -8.66
C VAL A 269 0.23 0.91 -9.49
N GLY A 270 -0.71 1.68 -10.04
CA GLY A 270 -1.82 1.17 -10.85
C GLY A 270 -1.41 0.83 -12.29
N HIS A 271 -2.27 0.08 -12.99
CA HIS A 271 -2.08 -0.23 -14.41
C HIS A 271 -2.63 0.92 -15.28
N ILE A 272 -1.93 2.06 -15.24
CA ILE A 272 -2.34 3.30 -15.90
C ILE A 272 -1.23 3.72 -16.87
N ALA A 273 -1.55 3.90 -18.15
CA ALA A 273 -0.63 4.46 -19.11
C ALA A 273 -0.68 6.01 -19.07
N ALA A 274 0.49 6.63 -19.18
CA ALA A 274 0.62 8.10 -19.25
C ALA A 274 1.48 8.51 -20.46
N PRO A 275 0.96 8.38 -21.71
CA PRO A 275 1.75 8.56 -22.93
C PRO A 275 2.35 9.96 -23.08
N ASN A 276 1.76 10.99 -22.47
CA ASN A 276 2.33 12.34 -22.49
C ASN A 276 3.54 12.50 -21.54
N VAL A 277 3.79 11.49 -20.68
CA VAL A 277 4.96 11.43 -19.79
C VAL A 277 6.02 10.46 -20.32
N THR A 278 5.59 9.26 -20.72
CA THR A 278 6.50 8.16 -21.13
C THR A 278 6.78 8.13 -22.64
N GLY A 279 5.87 8.67 -23.45
CA GLY A 279 5.92 8.57 -24.92
C GLY A 279 5.32 7.29 -25.49
N ASP A 280 4.82 6.39 -24.64
CA ASP A 280 4.22 5.10 -25.04
C ASP A 280 3.04 4.71 -24.15
N MET A 281 2.46 3.53 -24.39
CA MET A 281 1.30 2.99 -23.67
C MET A 281 1.67 1.95 -22.59
N THR A 282 2.92 1.93 -22.14
CA THR A 282 3.36 1.02 -21.08
C THR A 282 2.62 1.35 -19.77
N PRO A 283 1.98 0.36 -19.11
CA PRO A 283 1.36 0.57 -17.80
C PRO A 283 2.38 1.07 -16.76
N ALA A 284 1.97 1.94 -15.86
CA ALA A 284 2.86 2.53 -14.87
C ALA A 284 3.61 1.48 -14.04
N THR A 285 2.96 0.37 -13.67
CA THR A 285 3.59 -0.78 -12.99
C THR A 285 4.78 -1.40 -13.74
N LEU A 286 4.83 -1.25 -15.05
CA LEU A 286 5.89 -1.80 -15.90
C LEU A 286 6.80 -0.71 -16.48
N SER A 287 6.62 0.55 -16.07
CA SER A 287 7.36 1.71 -16.57
C SER A 287 8.36 2.23 -15.53
N PRO A 288 9.67 2.06 -15.76
CA PRO A 288 10.68 2.61 -14.84
C PRO A 288 10.62 4.14 -14.73
N VAL A 289 10.11 4.82 -15.75
CA VAL A 289 9.89 6.27 -15.73
C VAL A 289 8.82 6.62 -14.71
N LEU A 290 7.66 5.97 -14.73
CA LEU A 290 6.55 6.28 -13.83
C LEU A 290 6.80 5.78 -12.41
N VAL A 291 7.34 4.58 -12.23
CA VAL A 291 7.71 4.07 -10.90
C VAL A 291 8.75 4.99 -10.24
N GLY A 292 9.71 5.51 -11.01
CA GLY A 292 10.72 6.45 -10.52
C GLY A 292 10.17 7.83 -10.11
N LEU A 293 8.90 8.15 -10.43
CA LEU A 293 8.22 9.37 -9.99
C LEU A 293 7.45 9.21 -8.67
N VAL A 294 7.39 8.01 -8.11
CA VAL A 294 6.79 7.79 -6.78
C VAL A 294 7.56 8.65 -5.76
N PRO A 295 6.88 9.44 -4.91
CA PRO A 295 7.54 10.25 -3.90
C PRO A 295 8.42 9.39 -2.99
N ASP A 296 9.67 9.82 -2.79
CA ASP A 296 10.70 9.09 -2.00
C ASP A 296 10.80 7.59 -2.37
N ALA A 297 10.80 7.26 -3.66
CA ALA A 297 10.78 5.89 -4.19
C ALA A 297 11.89 4.99 -3.59
N GLU A 298 13.01 5.57 -3.19
CA GLU A 298 14.13 4.85 -2.57
C GLU A 298 13.72 4.24 -1.21
N ASN A 299 12.93 4.96 -0.42
CA ASN A 299 12.52 4.53 0.92
C ASN A 299 11.08 4.00 0.98
N THR A 300 10.21 4.39 0.06
CA THR A 300 8.81 3.93 -0.03
C THR A 300 8.74 2.49 -0.51
N LEU A 301 7.93 1.66 0.14
CA LEU A 301 7.63 0.30 -0.33
C LEU A 301 6.68 0.37 -1.53
N ILE A 302 7.18 0.00 -2.71
CA ILE A 302 6.41 0.11 -3.96
C ILE A 302 5.79 -1.25 -4.29
N VAL A 303 4.46 -1.28 -4.35
CA VAL A 303 3.66 -2.48 -4.62
C VAL A 303 3.00 -2.32 -6.00
N THR A 304 2.97 -3.36 -6.82
CA THR A 304 2.14 -3.34 -8.03
C THR A 304 0.66 -3.39 -7.65
N ASP A 305 -0.23 -2.90 -8.51
CA ASP A 305 -1.60 -3.36 -8.53
C ASP A 305 -1.63 -4.85 -8.95
N SER A 306 -2.81 -5.50 -8.85
CA SER A 306 -2.93 -6.92 -9.14
C SER A 306 -2.48 -7.27 -10.55
N LEU A 307 -1.41 -8.07 -10.66
CA LEU A 307 -0.89 -8.52 -11.96
C LEU A 307 -1.82 -9.52 -12.67
N ALA A 308 -2.90 -9.97 -12.02
CA ALA A 308 -3.96 -10.78 -12.63
C ALA A 308 -5.05 -9.93 -13.32
N MET A 309 -4.94 -8.59 -13.34
CA MET A 309 -5.90 -7.73 -14.05
C MET A 309 -5.70 -7.77 -15.55
N GLU A 310 -6.81 -7.66 -16.32
CA GLU A 310 -6.80 -7.77 -17.79
C GLU A 310 -5.89 -6.72 -18.45
N ALA A 311 -5.71 -5.56 -17.84
CA ALA A 311 -4.75 -4.54 -18.28
C ALA A 311 -3.31 -5.07 -18.41
N ILE A 312 -2.97 -6.16 -17.72
CA ILE A 312 -1.66 -6.83 -17.78
C ILE A 312 -1.78 -8.15 -18.55
N THR A 313 -2.72 -9.03 -18.16
CA THR A 313 -2.80 -10.41 -18.69
C THR A 313 -3.15 -10.48 -20.19
N ALA A 314 -3.75 -9.41 -20.74
CA ALA A 314 -4.00 -9.30 -22.17
C ALA A 314 -2.73 -9.19 -23.02
N ALA A 315 -1.59 -8.77 -22.44
CA ALA A 315 -0.36 -8.47 -23.17
C ALA A 315 0.88 -9.23 -22.66
N TYR A 316 0.87 -9.70 -21.41
CA TYR A 316 2.03 -10.28 -20.75
C TYR A 316 1.69 -11.61 -20.09
N THR A 317 2.59 -12.56 -20.14
CA THR A 317 2.54 -13.77 -19.32
C THR A 317 2.82 -13.43 -17.84
N PRO A 318 2.42 -14.29 -16.88
CA PRO A 318 2.71 -14.07 -15.46
C PRO A 318 4.19 -13.83 -15.17
N GLY A 319 5.06 -14.58 -15.85
CA GLY A 319 6.51 -14.44 -15.71
C GLY A 319 7.04 -13.13 -16.25
N GLU A 320 6.62 -12.74 -17.45
CA GLU A 320 7.02 -11.46 -18.09
C GLU A 320 6.57 -10.27 -17.24
N ALA A 321 5.32 -10.26 -16.81
CA ALA A 321 4.78 -9.19 -15.97
C ALA A 321 5.56 -9.04 -14.66
N ALA A 322 5.87 -10.15 -13.99
CA ALA A 322 6.62 -10.14 -12.74
C ALA A 322 8.04 -9.59 -12.91
N VAL A 323 8.76 -10.07 -13.94
CA VAL A 323 10.14 -9.60 -14.21
C VAL A 323 10.16 -8.13 -14.61
N LEU A 324 9.26 -7.68 -15.50
CA LEU A 324 9.17 -6.29 -15.93
C LEU A 324 8.81 -5.35 -14.78
N ALA A 325 7.88 -5.75 -13.89
CA ALA A 325 7.51 -4.95 -12.72
C ALA A 325 8.71 -4.73 -11.77
N LEU A 326 9.50 -5.77 -11.53
CA LEU A 326 10.73 -5.62 -10.75
C LEU A 326 11.76 -4.73 -11.45
N GLN A 327 11.95 -4.90 -12.76
CA GLN A 327 12.84 -4.05 -13.54
C GLN A 327 12.39 -2.59 -13.56
N SER A 328 11.08 -2.33 -13.44
CA SER A 328 10.55 -0.97 -13.34
C SER A 328 10.84 -0.31 -11.99
N GLY A 329 11.21 -1.09 -10.95
CA GLY A 329 11.50 -0.59 -9.62
C GLY A 329 10.43 -0.90 -8.58
N CYS A 330 9.40 -1.70 -8.89
CA CYS A 330 8.48 -2.21 -7.88
C CYS A 330 9.20 -3.19 -6.95
N ASP A 331 8.87 -3.16 -5.66
CA ASP A 331 9.44 -4.04 -4.63
C ASP A 331 8.59 -5.28 -4.39
N VAL A 332 7.25 -5.13 -4.51
CA VAL A 332 6.26 -6.17 -4.22
C VAL A 332 5.38 -6.42 -5.43
N LEU A 333 5.25 -7.68 -5.79
CA LEU A 333 4.45 -8.20 -6.88
C LEU A 333 3.12 -8.72 -6.32
N LEU A 334 2.03 -8.00 -6.57
CA LEU A 334 0.72 -8.35 -6.04
C LEU A 334 -0.03 -9.28 -6.97
N MET A 335 -0.44 -10.45 -6.45
CA MET A 335 -1.36 -11.39 -7.08
C MET A 335 -1.05 -11.67 -8.57
N PRO A 336 0.09 -12.30 -8.90
CA PRO A 336 0.37 -12.71 -10.27
C PRO A 336 -0.69 -13.70 -10.77
N ASP A 337 -0.97 -13.68 -12.06
CA ASP A 337 -1.89 -14.63 -12.73
C ASP A 337 -1.23 -16.00 -12.92
N GLY A 338 -0.80 -16.62 -11.82
CA GLY A 338 -0.05 -17.87 -11.79
C GLY A 338 1.23 -17.77 -10.95
N LEU A 339 1.08 -18.03 -9.63
CA LEU A 339 2.21 -17.96 -8.68
C LEU A 339 3.43 -18.81 -9.12
N PRO A 340 3.29 -20.10 -9.50
CA PRO A 340 4.46 -20.90 -9.85
C PRO A 340 5.24 -20.36 -11.07
N GLU A 341 4.54 -19.88 -12.08
CA GLU A 341 5.17 -19.32 -13.28
C GLU A 341 5.91 -18.03 -12.97
N ALA A 342 5.23 -17.07 -12.32
CA ALA A 342 5.81 -15.78 -11.95
C ALA A 342 7.02 -15.93 -11.03
N TYR A 343 6.92 -16.79 -10.01
CA TYR A 343 8.00 -17.06 -9.06
C TYR A 343 9.23 -17.65 -9.76
N ASN A 344 9.03 -18.70 -10.60
CA ASN A 344 10.13 -19.35 -11.30
C ASN A 344 10.78 -18.41 -12.33
N ALA A 345 10.00 -17.55 -13.00
CA ALA A 345 10.53 -16.56 -13.92
C ALA A 345 11.43 -15.54 -13.21
N VAL A 346 11.00 -15.02 -12.07
CA VAL A 346 11.83 -14.10 -11.25
C VAL A 346 13.08 -14.80 -10.73
N LEU A 347 12.95 -16.02 -10.20
CA LEU A 347 14.10 -16.82 -9.75
C LEU A 347 15.12 -17.06 -10.86
N GLN A 348 14.64 -17.36 -12.07
CA GLN A 348 15.52 -17.54 -13.23
C GLN A 348 16.16 -16.23 -13.67
N ALA A 349 15.40 -15.11 -13.68
CA ALA A 349 15.90 -13.79 -14.03
C ALA A 349 17.02 -13.30 -13.10
N VAL A 350 16.97 -13.67 -11.81
CA VAL A 350 18.09 -13.41 -10.89
C VAL A 350 19.27 -14.32 -11.18
N LYS A 351 19.05 -15.62 -11.42
CA LYS A 351 20.13 -16.59 -11.72
C LYS A 351 20.90 -16.26 -12.99
N ASP A 352 20.25 -15.70 -14.00
CA ASP A 352 20.90 -15.32 -15.27
C ASP A 352 21.36 -13.85 -15.32
N GLY A 353 21.12 -13.09 -14.25
CA GLY A 353 21.56 -11.70 -14.13
C GLY A 353 20.66 -10.67 -14.83
N THR A 354 19.51 -11.07 -15.36
CA THR A 354 18.48 -10.16 -15.91
C THR A 354 17.95 -9.21 -14.82
N ILE A 355 17.83 -9.71 -13.58
CA ILE A 355 17.66 -8.94 -12.34
C ILE A 355 18.93 -9.14 -11.52
N SER A 356 19.60 -8.05 -11.12
CA SER A 356 20.81 -8.19 -10.32
C SER A 356 20.47 -8.61 -8.87
N GLU A 357 21.39 -9.36 -8.23
CA GLU A 357 21.25 -9.71 -6.81
C GLU A 357 21.16 -8.46 -5.93
N GLU A 358 21.87 -7.38 -6.27
CA GLU A 358 21.78 -6.10 -5.57
C GLU A 358 20.39 -5.48 -5.63
N GLN A 359 19.68 -5.61 -6.77
CA GLN A 359 18.31 -5.12 -6.90
C GLN A 359 17.38 -5.97 -6.04
N LEU A 360 17.50 -7.30 -6.10
CA LEU A 360 16.74 -8.21 -5.25
C LEU A 360 16.95 -7.89 -3.77
N ASP A 361 18.20 -7.74 -3.35
CA ASP A 361 18.56 -7.46 -1.95
C ASP A 361 17.98 -6.12 -1.47
N ARG A 362 18.04 -5.05 -2.29
CA ARG A 362 17.42 -3.77 -1.95
C ARG A 362 15.91 -3.89 -1.69
N SER A 363 15.19 -4.61 -2.57
CA SER A 363 13.73 -4.82 -2.37
C SER A 363 13.44 -5.68 -1.15
N VAL A 364 14.19 -6.75 -0.94
CA VAL A 364 14.04 -7.63 0.24
C VAL A 364 14.35 -6.88 1.52
N ASP A 365 15.44 -6.12 1.58
CA ASP A 365 15.80 -5.31 2.76
C ASP A 365 14.71 -4.28 3.07
N LYS A 366 14.13 -3.64 2.04
CA LYS A 366 13.01 -2.73 2.20
C LYS A 366 11.78 -3.46 2.77
N ILE A 367 11.39 -4.60 2.20
CA ILE A 367 10.29 -5.44 2.68
C ILE A 367 10.49 -5.84 4.14
N LEU A 368 11.68 -6.35 4.50
CA LEU A 368 11.98 -6.80 5.86
C LEU A 368 11.98 -5.65 6.86
N ARG A 369 12.45 -4.47 6.47
CA ARG A 369 12.39 -3.24 7.29
C ARG A 369 10.95 -2.86 7.61
N TYR A 370 10.04 -2.90 6.62
CA TYR A 370 8.62 -2.63 6.84
C TYR A 370 7.96 -3.71 7.71
N LYS A 371 8.28 -4.98 7.48
CA LYS A 371 7.78 -6.09 8.31
C LYS A 371 8.22 -5.99 9.77
N ALA A 372 9.43 -5.53 10.03
CA ALA A 372 9.90 -5.32 11.40
C ALA A 372 9.08 -4.29 12.18
N VAL A 373 8.41 -3.35 11.48
CA VAL A 373 7.54 -2.35 12.10
C VAL A 373 6.10 -2.86 12.25
N PHE A 374 5.57 -3.54 11.24
CA PHE A 374 4.13 -3.81 11.13
C PHE A 374 3.74 -5.29 11.29
N ALA A 375 4.63 -6.22 11.00
CA ALA A 375 4.35 -7.66 10.98
C ALA A 375 5.08 -8.46 12.07
N GLY A 376 5.78 -7.77 12.95
CA GLY A 376 6.51 -8.36 14.07
C GLY A 376 5.68 -8.57 15.34
#